data_a8891ed3b1bd34e73b32fe58f9a7727f
#
_entry.id   a8891ed3b1bd34e73b32fe58f9a7727f
#
_cell.length_a   1.000
_cell.length_b   1.000
_cell.length_c   1.000
_cell.angle_alpha   90.00
_cell.angle_beta   90.00
_cell.angle_gamma   90.00
#
_symmetry.space_group_name_H-M   'P 1'
#
loop_
_entity.id
_entity.type
_entity.pdbx_description
1 polymer ?
#
loop_
_entity_poly.entity_id
_entity_poly.type
_entity_poly.pdbx_seq_one_letter_code
_entity_poly.pdbx_strand_id
1 'polypeptide(L)'
;MSAPGRSQALIPEHGSAQGRPVRLLRKARRLAAGLVLAGLQAAAAAQGAAAVADAADDDADADVPYSAAVVVADPWEPFNRAIFKFNQDLDAGLLYPWADAYVTLVPQLARTGIHNFFNNFQDLWSGVNNLLQGKLERSIAMSFRFVWNTVFGWGGLLDMATEFGIPRTPEDFGQTLGVWGVPPGNFLMLPLFGPSTLRDAVALPLDIAATPSYAIGEAAFRPVTTVLQIVDTRAQLLGANQLLDTIALDKYSFVRDAFLTRRLNLVWDGNPPEPPAEAAKTPTP
;
A
#
# COMPACT_ATOMS: atom_id res chain seq x y z
N MET A 1 79.05 34.79 -27.31
CA MET A 1 77.71 34.86 -27.91
C MET A 1 76.88 33.76 -27.25
N SER A 2 76.11 34.11 -26.22
CA SER A 2 75.36 33.19 -25.40
C SER A 2 73.87 33.25 -25.76
N ALA A 3 73.30 32.12 -26.00
CA ALA A 3 71.85 32.00 -26.24
C ALA A 3 71.09 31.86 -24.89
N PRO A 4 69.94 32.47 -24.73
CA PRO A 4 69.18 32.37 -23.45
C PRO A 4 68.32 31.11 -23.39
N GLY A 5 68.31 30.50 -22.16
CA GLY A 5 67.52 29.32 -21.80
C GLY A 5 65.99 29.60 -21.79
N ARG A 6 65.23 28.64 -22.31
CA ARG A 6 63.78 28.61 -22.22
C ARG A 6 63.37 28.07 -20.87
N SER A 7 62.66 28.89 -20.06
CA SER A 7 61.95 28.49 -18.87
C SER A 7 60.71 27.70 -19.27
N GLN A 8 60.63 26.45 -18.84
CA GLN A 8 59.39 25.65 -18.94
C GLN A 8 58.46 26.00 -17.77
N ALA A 9 57.33 26.60 -18.09
CA ALA A 9 56.25 26.81 -17.13
C ALA A 9 55.56 25.47 -16.86
N LEU A 10 55.56 25.06 -15.60
CA LEU A 10 54.77 23.94 -15.07
C LEU A 10 53.29 24.30 -15.12
N ILE A 11 52.49 23.55 -15.88
CA ILE A 11 51.04 23.60 -15.88
C ILE A 11 50.55 22.79 -14.71
N PRO A 12 49.74 23.32 -13.79
CA PRO A 12 49.14 22.51 -12.71
C PRO A 12 48.09 21.59 -13.31
N GLU A 13 48.23 20.29 -13.06
CA GLU A 13 47.18 19.31 -13.35
C GLU A 13 45.91 19.62 -12.56
N HIS A 14 44.84 19.97 -13.26
CA HIS A 14 43.50 20.05 -12.71
C HIS A 14 43.01 18.65 -12.39
N GLY A 15 43.16 18.24 -11.11
CA GLY A 15 42.59 17.04 -10.57
C GLY A 15 41.05 17.04 -10.77
N SER A 16 40.54 16.04 -11.48
CA SER A 16 39.14 15.85 -11.85
C SER A 16 38.22 15.76 -10.65
N ALA A 17 37.60 16.87 -10.29
CA ALA A 17 36.53 16.94 -9.26
C ALA A 17 35.17 16.42 -9.74
N GLN A 18 35.10 15.82 -10.94
CA GLN A 18 33.83 15.42 -11.58
C GLN A 18 33.23 14.09 -11.08
N GLY A 19 33.92 13.33 -10.23
CA GLY A 19 33.42 12.02 -9.76
C GLY A 19 32.53 12.05 -8.50
N ARG A 20 32.52 13.13 -7.75
CA ARG A 20 31.79 13.20 -6.45
C ARG A 20 30.28 13.36 -6.57
N PRO A 21 29.71 14.21 -7.43
CA PRO A 21 28.26 14.38 -7.50
C PRO A 21 27.53 13.13 -8.04
N VAL A 22 28.14 12.38 -8.96
CA VAL A 22 27.54 11.18 -9.56
C VAL A 22 27.44 10.03 -8.54
N ARG A 23 28.42 9.89 -7.64
CA ARG A 23 28.38 8.87 -6.57
C ARG A 23 27.36 9.19 -5.48
N LEU A 24 27.19 10.46 -5.14
CA LEU A 24 26.16 10.92 -4.20
C LEU A 24 24.75 10.74 -4.77
N LEU A 25 24.54 11.06 -6.04
CA LEU A 25 23.29 10.83 -6.76
C LEU A 25 22.94 9.33 -6.87
N ARG A 26 23.93 8.45 -7.08
CA ARG A 26 23.70 6.99 -7.09
C ARG A 26 23.38 6.45 -5.70
N LYS A 27 24.01 6.96 -4.64
CA LYS A 27 23.66 6.58 -3.25
C LYS A 27 22.28 7.10 -2.85
N ALA A 28 21.97 8.35 -3.20
CA ALA A 28 20.63 8.92 -2.97
C ALA A 28 19.55 8.17 -3.76
N ARG A 29 19.80 7.75 -5.01
CA ARG A 29 18.88 6.91 -5.80
C ARG A 29 18.68 5.52 -5.18
N ARG A 30 19.71 4.89 -4.61
CA ARG A 30 19.58 3.57 -3.94
C ARG A 30 18.85 3.70 -2.60
N LEU A 31 19.08 4.77 -1.84
CA LEU A 31 18.33 5.07 -0.62
C LEU A 31 16.88 5.45 -0.92
N ALA A 32 16.64 6.23 -1.97
CA ALA A 32 15.30 6.56 -2.41
C ALA A 32 14.54 5.34 -2.95
N ALA A 33 15.20 4.44 -3.69
CA ALA A 33 14.59 3.17 -4.13
C ALA A 33 14.26 2.24 -2.95
N GLY A 34 15.12 2.21 -1.92
CA GLY A 34 14.86 1.47 -0.68
C GLY A 34 13.69 2.06 0.13
N LEU A 35 13.58 3.39 0.16
CA LEU A 35 12.48 4.10 0.82
C LEU A 35 11.16 4.01 0.03
N VAL A 36 11.20 4.02 -1.29
CA VAL A 36 10.04 3.78 -2.16
C VAL A 36 9.52 2.36 -1.96
N LEU A 37 10.40 1.38 -1.87
CA LEU A 37 10.05 0.01 -1.52
C LEU A 37 9.43 -0.10 -0.11
N ALA A 38 9.96 0.57 0.90
CA ALA A 38 9.38 0.62 2.25
C ALA A 38 7.97 1.18 2.28
N GLY A 39 7.61 2.02 1.33
CA GLY A 39 6.37 2.73 1.25
C GLY A 39 5.15 2.03 0.84
N LEU A 40 5.35 1.16 -0.02
CA LEU A 40 4.27 0.34 -0.54
C LEU A 40 3.80 -0.71 0.47
N GLN A 41 4.59 -0.96 1.54
CA GLN A 41 4.24 -1.91 2.61
C GLN A 41 3.25 -1.41 3.62
N ALA A 42 3.34 -0.14 3.95
CA ALA A 42 2.35 0.45 4.85
C ALA A 42 0.95 0.35 4.22
N ALA A 43 0.84 0.45 2.89
CA ALA A 43 -0.44 0.28 2.20
C ALA A 43 -0.98 -1.16 2.31
N ALA A 44 -0.13 -2.18 2.27
CA ALA A 44 -0.58 -3.57 2.35
C ALA A 44 -0.76 -4.07 3.80
N ALA A 45 0.09 -3.62 4.74
CA ALA A 45 -0.17 -3.77 6.18
C ALA A 45 -1.40 -2.96 6.60
N ALA A 46 -1.65 -1.81 5.96
CA ALA A 46 -2.86 -1.02 6.09
C ALA A 46 -4.10 -1.79 5.66
N GLN A 47 -4.03 -2.50 4.55
CA GLN A 47 -5.14 -3.34 4.10
C GLN A 47 -5.43 -4.49 5.08
N GLY A 48 -4.41 -5.11 5.67
CA GLY A 48 -4.57 -6.12 6.71
C GLY A 48 -5.17 -5.57 8.01
N ALA A 49 -4.74 -4.39 8.45
CA ALA A 49 -5.21 -3.78 9.70
C ALA A 49 -6.52 -2.97 9.52
N ALA A 50 -6.76 -2.39 8.33
CA ALA A 50 -8.07 -1.83 7.99
C ALA A 50 -9.14 -2.94 7.89
N ALA A 51 -8.74 -4.16 7.48
CA ALA A 51 -9.62 -5.33 7.55
C ALA A 51 -10.03 -5.65 8.99
N VAL A 52 -9.16 -5.40 9.96
CA VAL A 52 -9.44 -5.60 11.39
C VAL A 52 -10.29 -4.46 11.95
N ALA A 53 -10.06 -3.22 11.50
CA ALA A 53 -10.82 -2.05 11.94
C ALA A 53 -12.23 -2.02 11.31
N ASP A 54 -12.35 -2.35 10.03
CA ASP A 54 -13.63 -2.47 9.30
C ASP A 54 -14.51 -3.59 9.87
N ALA A 55 -13.89 -4.72 10.28
CA ALA A 55 -14.58 -5.81 10.96
C ALA A 55 -15.00 -5.47 12.41
N ALA A 56 -14.46 -4.38 12.99
CA ALA A 56 -14.83 -3.94 14.33
C ALA A 56 -15.93 -2.86 14.34
N ASP A 57 -16.14 -2.15 13.22
CA ASP A 57 -17.16 -1.10 13.07
C ASP A 57 -18.48 -1.61 12.46
N ASP A 58 -18.46 -2.74 11.73
CA ASP A 58 -19.64 -3.37 11.18
C ASP A 58 -20.24 -4.36 12.20
N ASP A 59 -21.18 -3.85 12.96
CA ASP A 59 -22.24 -4.54 13.68
C ASP A 59 -21.89 -5.51 14.83
N ALA A 60 -22.26 -5.07 16.01
CA ALA A 60 -22.45 -5.89 17.21
C ALA A 60 -23.59 -6.94 17.10
N ASP A 61 -24.26 -7.12 15.95
CA ASP A 61 -25.43 -8.01 15.81
C ASP A 61 -25.46 -8.87 14.53
N ALA A 62 -24.43 -8.86 13.70
CA ALA A 62 -24.30 -9.87 12.68
C ALA A 62 -23.57 -11.07 13.27
N ASP A 63 -24.31 -12.16 13.50
CA ASP A 63 -23.76 -13.52 13.47
C ASP A 63 -23.14 -13.72 12.08
N VAL A 64 -21.97 -13.11 11.85
CA VAL A 64 -21.17 -13.41 10.68
C VAL A 64 -20.77 -14.85 10.89
N PRO A 65 -21.36 -15.81 10.18
CA PRO A 65 -20.86 -17.17 10.27
C PRO A 65 -19.40 -17.04 9.90
N TYR A 66 -18.51 -17.48 10.76
CA TYR A 66 -17.09 -17.69 10.49
C TYR A 66 -17.04 -18.70 9.31
N SER A 67 -17.40 -18.13 8.17
CA SER A 67 -17.65 -18.87 6.94
C SER A 67 -16.34 -19.47 6.53
N ALA A 68 -16.33 -20.77 6.47
CA ALA A 68 -15.27 -21.69 6.10
C ALA A 68 -14.10 -20.95 5.44
N ALA A 69 -13.05 -20.74 6.22
CA ALA A 69 -11.84 -20.06 5.80
C ALA A 69 -11.52 -20.55 4.40
N VAL A 70 -11.42 -19.62 3.45
CA VAL A 70 -10.90 -19.96 2.12
C VAL A 70 -9.54 -20.57 2.38
N VAL A 71 -9.44 -21.88 2.27
CA VAL A 71 -8.18 -22.60 2.48
C VAL A 71 -7.27 -22.28 1.31
N VAL A 72 -6.72 -21.07 1.33
CA VAL A 72 -5.61 -20.74 0.45
C VAL A 72 -4.39 -21.43 1.02
N ALA A 73 -3.83 -22.34 0.24
CA ALA A 73 -2.65 -23.07 0.66
C ALA A 73 -1.49 -22.11 0.96
N ASP A 74 -0.83 -22.35 2.07
CA ASP A 74 0.39 -21.64 2.48
C ASP A 74 1.60 -22.60 2.51
N PRO A 75 2.03 -23.12 1.36
CA PRO A 75 3.14 -24.08 1.28
C PRO A 75 4.47 -23.43 1.65
N TRP A 76 4.53 -22.09 1.71
CA TRP A 76 5.71 -21.31 2.03
C TRP A 76 5.64 -20.69 3.43
N GLU A 77 4.83 -21.24 4.33
CA GLU A 77 4.63 -20.69 5.67
C GLU A 77 5.96 -20.37 6.41
N PRO A 78 7.00 -21.23 6.43
CA PRO A 78 8.26 -20.89 7.11
C PRO A 78 8.93 -19.65 6.50
N PHE A 79 8.90 -19.50 5.19
CA PHE A 79 9.40 -18.32 4.49
C PHE A 79 8.52 -17.10 4.78
N ASN A 80 7.21 -17.23 4.66
CA ASN A 80 6.25 -16.17 4.91
C ASN A 80 6.34 -15.64 6.35
N ARG A 81 6.53 -16.50 7.34
CA ARG A 81 6.77 -16.11 8.74
C ARG A 81 8.08 -15.35 8.94
N ALA A 82 9.14 -15.74 8.24
CA ALA A 82 10.41 -15.00 8.29
C ALA A 82 10.28 -13.60 7.71
N ILE A 83 9.56 -13.44 6.58
CA ILE A 83 9.28 -12.14 6.00
C ILE A 83 8.32 -11.32 6.87
N PHE A 84 7.32 -11.94 7.47
CA PHE A 84 6.42 -11.28 8.42
C PHE A 84 7.20 -10.69 9.61
N LYS A 85 8.11 -11.48 10.20
CA LYS A 85 8.99 -10.98 11.27
C LYS A 85 9.87 -9.82 10.79
N PHE A 86 10.48 -9.93 9.61
CA PHE A 86 11.25 -8.84 9.02
C PHE A 86 10.40 -7.57 8.87
N ASN A 87 9.16 -7.71 8.39
CA ASN A 87 8.24 -6.59 8.26
C ASN A 87 7.89 -5.97 9.62
N GLN A 88 7.66 -6.78 10.65
CA GLN A 88 7.42 -6.27 12.02
C GLN A 88 8.63 -5.54 12.59
N ASP A 89 9.85 -6.09 12.42
CA ASP A 89 11.08 -5.45 12.91
C ASP A 89 11.32 -4.10 12.21
N LEU A 90 11.02 -4.02 10.90
CA LEU A 90 11.09 -2.77 10.14
C LEU A 90 10.03 -1.76 10.58
N ASP A 91 8.80 -2.21 10.80
CA ASP A 91 7.73 -1.35 11.32
C ASP A 91 8.12 -0.76 12.68
N ALA A 92 8.51 -1.59 13.62
CA ALA A 92 8.90 -1.16 14.96
C ALA A 92 10.12 -0.22 14.96
N GLY A 93 11.10 -0.47 14.09
CA GLY A 93 12.34 0.32 14.04
C GLY A 93 12.27 1.59 13.21
N LEU A 94 11.34 1.67 12.25
CA LEU A 94 11.30 2.78 11.30
C LEU A 94 9.90 3.38 11.13
N LEU A 95 8.90 2.58 10.73
CA LEU A 95 7.61 3.13 10.31
C LEU A 95 6.79 3.64 11.50
N TYR A 96 6.75 2.89 12.59
CA TYR A 96 6.03 3.28 13.81
C TYR A 96 6.55 4.61 14.39
N PRO A 97 7.86 4.79 14.63
CA PRO A 97 8.37 6.08 15.13
C PRO A 97 8.06 7.26 14.21
N TRP A 98 8.10 7.07 12.90
CA TRP A 98 7.78 8.14 11.96
C TRP A 98 6.28 8.46 11.92
N ALA A 99 5.44 7.44 11.99
CA ALA A 99 3.99 7.62 12.06
C ALA A 99 3.56 8.31 13.37
N ASP A 100 4.16 7.94 14.50
CA ASP A 100 3.92 8.56 15.81
C ASP A 100 4.36 10.02 15.81
N ALA A 101 5.56 10.32 15.30
CA ALA A 101 6.03 11.69 15.12
C ALA A 101 5.11 12.52 14.21
N TYR A 102 4.64 11.92 13.11
CA TYR A 102 3.69 12.57 12.18
C TYR A 102 2.37 12.91 12.88
N VAL A 103 1.81 11.98 13.65
CA VAL A 103 0.56 12.22 14.41
C VAL A 103 0.75 13.30 15.47
N THR A 104 1.93 13.35 16.11
CA THR A 104 2.23 14.30 17.17
C THR A 104 2.51 15.72 16.62
N LEU A 105 3.20 15.83 15.49
CA LEU A 105 3.67 17.10 14.94
C LEU A 105 2.69 17.74 13.95
N VAL A 106 1.92 16.92 13.21
CA VAL A 106 1.02 17.42 12.16
C VAL A 106 -0.42 17.51 12.69
N PRO A 107 -1.04 18.69 12.65
CA PRO A 107 -2.44 18.86 13.09
C PRO A 107 -3.40 17.92 12.36
N GLN A 108 -4.43 17.44 13.04
CA GLN A 108 -5.40 16.49 12.50
C GLN A 108 -6.00 16.94 11.16
N LEU A 109 -6.39 18.21 11.05
CA LEU A 109 -6.97 18.75 9.81
C LEU A 109 -6.01 18.59 8.60
N ALA A 110 -4.72 18.85 8.81
CA ALA A 110 -3.72 18.68 7.76
C ALA A 110 -3.52 17.20 7.39
N ARG A 111 -3.49 16.29 8.38
CA ARG A 111 -3.41 14.84 8.15
C ARG A 111 -4.63 14.34 7.39
N THR A 112 -5.83 14.76 7.76
CA THR A 112 -7.06 14.42 7.02
C THR A 112 -6.99 14.90 5.57
N GLY A 113 -6.51 16.12 5.32
CA GLY A 113 -6.34 16.62 3.97
C GLY A 113 -5.33 15.80 3.14
N ILE A 114 -4.18 15.47 3.73
CA ILE A 114 -3.17 14.62 3.09
C ILE A 114 -3.75 13.24 2.76
N HIS A 115 -4.46 12.63 3.70
CA HIS A 115 -5.13 11.35 3.51
C HIS A 115 -6.16 11.39 2.37
N ASN A 116 -7.03 12.39 2.37
CA ASN A 116 -8.02 12.60 1.33
C ASN A 116 -7.38 12.79 -0.05
N PHE A 117 -6.27 13.54 -0.12
CA PHE A 117 -5.53 13.72 -1.37
C PHE A 117 -5.09 12.39 -1.98
N PHE A 118 -4.45 11.52 -1.19
CA PHE A 118 -4.02 10.20 -1.68
C PHE A 118 -5.20 9.31 -2.04
N ASN A 119 -6.26 9.33 -1.23
CA ASN A 119 -7.48 8.59 -1.50
C ASN A 119 -8.19 9.07 -2.77
N ASN A 120 -8.19 10.36 -3.06
CA ASN A 120 -8.80 10.91 -4.27
C ASN A 120 -8.15 10.33 -5.54
N PHE A 121 -6.84 10.17 -5.57
CA PHE A 121 -6.16 9.49 -6.69
C PHE A 121 -6.48 8.00 -6.74
N GLN A 122 -6.59 7.35 -5.59
CA GLN A 122 -7.02 5.96 -5.53
C GLN A 122 -8.46 5.79 -6.06
N ASP A 123 -9.34 6.77 -5.85
CA ASP A 123 -10.69 6.76 -6.38
C ASP A 123 -10.69 6.75 -7.92
N LEU A 124 -9.79 7.51 -8.58
CA LEU A 124 -9.63 7.44 -10.03
C LEU A 124 -9.21 6.04 -10.50
N TRP A 125 -8.22 5.42 -9.84
CA TRP A 125 -7.78 4.06 -10.17
C TRP A 125 -8.87 3.02 -9.91
N SER A 126 -9.62 3.18 -8.82
CA SER A 126 -10.79 2.35 -8.52
C SER A 126 -11.88 2.50 -9.58
N GLY A 127 -12.10 3.70 -10.12
CA GLY A 127 -13.00 3.94 -11.25
C GLY A 127 -12.61 3.12 -12.48
N VAL A 128 -11.32 3.09 -12.82
CA VAL A 128 -10.80 2.27 -13.93
C VAL A 128 -11.02 0.78 -13.65
N ASN A 129 -10.71 0.29 -12.46
CA ASN A 129 -10.88 -1.11 -12.11
C ASN A 129 -12.36 -1.53 -12.10
N ASN A 130 -13.26 -0.71 -11.56
CA ASN A 130 -14.71 -0.93 -11.64
C ASN A 130 -15.17 -1.04 -13.10
N LEU A 131 -14.65 -0.19 -14.00
CA LEU A 131 -14.97 -0.27 -15.44
C LEU A 131 -14.48 -1.59 -16.04
N LEU A 132 -13.24 -2.00 -15.75
CA LEU A 132 -12.68 -3.26 -16.23
C LEU A 132 -13.44 -4.50 -15.70
N GLN A 133 -14.09 -4.38 -14.56
CA GLN A 133 -14.95 -5.39 -13.97
C GLN A 133 -16.38 -5.36 -14.51
N GLY A 134 -16.72 -4.39 -15.38
CA GLY A 134 -18.08 -4.21 -15.90
C GLY A 134 -19.06 -3.52 -14.93
N LYS A 135 -18.59 -3.00 -13.82
CA LYS A 135 -19.37 -2.28 -12.78
C LYS A 135 -19.52 -0.81 -13.13
N LEU A 136 -20.25 -0.50 -14.20
CA LEU A 136 -20.32 0.84 -14.80
C LEU A 136 -20.80 1.90 -13.81
N GLU A 137 -21.83 1.61 -13.00
CA GLU A 137 -22.36 2.54 -12.01
C GLU A 137 -21.29 2.95 -10.99
N ARG A 138 -20.59 1.96 -10.42
CA ARG A 138 -19.49 2.21 -9.47
C ARG A 138 -18.33 2.95 -10.13
N SER A 139 -17.99 2.59 -11.38
CA SER A 139 -16.96 3.30 -12.15
C SER A 139 -17.29 4.78 -12.31
N ILE A 140 -18.54 5.11 -12.68
CA ILE A 140 -19.00 6.48 -12.80
C ILE A 140 -18.95 7.19 -11.43
N ALA A 141 -19.44 6.54 -10.38
CA ALA A 141 -19.42 7.10 -9.03
C ALA A 141 -18.00 7.42 -8.56
N MET A 142 -17.04 6.49 -8.72
CA MET A 142 -15.65 6.69 -8.33
C MET A 142 -14.95 7.77 -9.17
N SER A 143 -15.20 7.80 -10.49
CA SER A 143 -14.69 8.86 -11.37
C SER A 143 -15.27 10.22 -11.02
N PHE A 144 -16.56 10.27 -10.68
CA PHE A 144 -17.22 11.50 -10.25
C PHE A 144 -16.64 11.98 -8.90
N ARG A 145 -16.39 11.08 -7.93
CA ARG A 145 -15.72 11.41 -6.68
C ARG A 145 -14.38 12.10 -6.93
N PHE A 146 -13.54 11.50 -7.79
CA PHE A 146 -12.25 12.09 -8.15
C PHE A 146 -12.40 13.51 -8.71
N VAL A 147 -13.28 13.71 -9.69
CA VAL A 147 -13.49 15.03 -10.30
C VAL A 147 -14.07 16.03 -9.29
N TRP A 148 -15.07 15.62 -8.52
CA TRP A 148 -15.75 16.48 -7.55
C TRP A 148 -14.80 16.92 -6.43
N ASN A 149 -14.06 15.98 -5.85
CA ASN A 149 -13.07 16.28 -4.82
C ASN A 149 -11.89 17.11 -5.36
N THR A 150 -11.50 16.90 -6.63
CA THR A 150 -10.43 17.70 -7.24
C THR A 150 -10.90 19.14 -7.47
N VAL A 151 -12.10 19.35 -8.00
CA VAL A 151 -12.61 20.68 -8.37
C VAL A 151 -13.09 21.47 -7.14
N PHE A 152 -13.90 20.86 -6.29
CA PHE A 152 -14.54 21.52 -5.16
C PHE A 152 -13.85 21.22 -3.81
N GLY A 153 -13.00 20.18 -3.74
CA GLY A 153 -12.26 19.75 -2.57
C GLY A 153 -10.80 20.24 -2.54
N TRP A 154 -10.46 21.31 -3.23
CA TRP A 154 -9.09 21.88 -3.26
C TRP A 154 -8.03 20.87 -3.71
N GLY A 155 -8.26 20.25 -4.86
CA GLY A 155 -7.35 19.24 -5.38
C GLY A 155 -7.42 17.89 -4.65
N GLY A 156 -8.52 17.62 -3.96
CA GLY A 156 -8.74 16.37 -3.22
C GLY A 156 -8.36 16.43 -1.74
N LEU A 157 -8.03 17.61 -1.19
CA LEU A 157 -7.77 17.76 0.24
C LEU A 157 -9.05 17.63 1.09
N LEU A 158 -10.21 17.94 0.50
CA LEU A 158 -11.51 17.78 1.14
C LEU A 158 -12.31 16.69 0.40
N ASP A 159 -12.90 15.75 1.13
CA ASP A 159 -13.78 14.72 0.56
C ASP A 159 -15.21 15.21 0.47
N MET A 160 -15.43 16.10 -0.51
CA MET A 160 -16.76 16.67 -0.78
C MET A 160 -17.74 15.64 -1.33
N ALA A 161 -17.26 14.59 -1.99
CA ALA A 161 -18.11 13.57 -2.57
C ALA A 161 -18.82 12.73 -1.50
N THR A 162 -18.15 12.43 -0.39
CA THR A 162 -18.77 11.76 0.76
C THR A 162 -19.86 12.61 1.41
N GLU A 163 -19.67 13.93 1.51
CA GLU A 163 -20.69 14.84 2.01
C GLU A 163 -21.95 14.87 1.13
N PHE A 164 -21.80 14.58 -0.17
CA PHE A 164 -22.91 14.41 -1.11
C PHE A 164 -23.52 13.00 -1.13
N GLY A 165 -23.08 12.12 -0.22
CA GLY A 165 -23.62 10.76 -0.10
C GLY A 165 -23.16 9.79 -1.19
N ILE A 166 -22.05 10.08 -1.89
CA ILE A 166 -21.52 9.19 -2.92
C ILE A 166 -20.57 8.18 -2.23
N PRO A 167 -20.94 6.88 -2.18
CA PRO A 167 -20.17 5.87 -1.47
C PRO A 167 -18.80 5.65 -2.14
N ARG A 168 -17.82 5.31 -1.33
CA ARG A 168 -16.49 4.93 -1.81
C ARG A 168 -16.42 3.42 -1.98
N THR A 169 -16.10 2.95 -3.17
CA THR A 169 -15.94 1.54 -3.53
C THR A 169 -14.53 1.30 -4.08
N PRO A 170 -13.53 1.15 -3.21
CA PRO A 170 -12.14 1.01 -3.63
C PRO A 170 -11.91 -0.34 -4.31
N GLU A 171 -11.28 -0.29 -5.49
CA GLU A 171 -10.93 -1.45 -6.29
C GLU A 171 -9.46 -1.36 -6.74
N ASP A 172 -8.83 -2.51 -6.88
CA ASP A 172 -7.47 -2.65 -7.40
C ASP A 172 -7.41 -3.68 -8.53
N PHE A 173 -6.26 -3.77 -9.21
CA PHE A 173 -6.13 -4.67 -10.35
C PHE A 173 -6.12 -6.15 -9.96
N GLY A 174 -5.68 -6.49 -8.74
CA GLY A 174 -5.78 -7.86 -8.22
C GLY A 174 -7.23 -8.31 -8.03
N GLN A 175 -8.13 -7.41 -7.58
CA GLN A 175 -9.58 -7.67 -7.54
C GLN A 175 -10.13 -7.85 -8.96
N THR A 176 -9.74 -6.99 -9.89
CA THR A 176 -10.13 -7.11 -11.31
C THR A 176 -9.75 -8.46 -11.89
N LEU A 177 -8.52 -8.93 -11.67
CA LEU A 177 -8.11 -10.29 -12.06
C LEU A 177 -8.97 -11.37 -11.40
N GLY A 178 -9.33 -11.18 -10.12
CA GLY A 178 -10.22 -12.09 -9.41
C GLY A 178 -11.62 -12.19 -10.03
N VAL A 179 -12.23 -11.06 -10.35
CA VAL A 179 -13.52 -10.98 -11.07
C VAL A 179 -13.43 -11.64 -12.45
N TRP A 180 -12.29 -11.53 -13.13
CA TRP A 180 -12.05 -12.21 -14.41
C TRP A 180 -11.80 -13.72 -14.26
N GLY A 181 -11.85 -14.27 -13.04
CA GLY A 181 -11.72 -15.70 -12.78
C GLY A 181 -10.30 -16.19 -12.51
N VAL A 182 -9.32 -15.29 -12.37
CA VAL A 182 -7.97 -15.67 -11.98
C VAL A 182 -7.96 -16.08 -10.51
N PRO A 183 -7.59 -17.33 -10.17
CA PRO A 183 -7.56 -17.79 -8.79
C PRO A 183 -6.50 -17.04 -7.99
N PRO A 184 -6.66 -16.91 -6.65
CA PRO A 184 -5.70 -16.20 -5.80
C PRO A 184 -4.30 -16.84 -5.83
N GLY A 185 -4.21 -18.16 -6.08
CA GLY A 185 -2.96 -18.91 -5.92
C GLY A 185 -2.55 -19.04 -4.45
N ASN A 186 -1.28 -19.33 -4.21
CA ASN A 186 -0.75 -19.49 -2.86
C ASN A 186 -0.66 -18.15 -2.13
N PHE A 187 -0.79 -18.22 -0.80
CA PHE A 187 -0.50 -17.07 0.06
C PHE A 187 0.98 -16.71 -0.01
N LEU A 188 1.27 -15.42 -0.01
CA LEU A 188 2.63 -14.89 -0.08
C LEU A 188 2.76 -13.67 0.83
N MET A 189 3.69 -13.71 1.76
CA MET A 189 4.09 -12.53 2.52
C MET A 189 5.18 -11.79 1.75
N LEU A 190 4.87 -10.60 1.27
CA LEU A 190 5.82 -9.79 0.51
C LEU A 190 6.70 -8.97 1.46
N PRO A 191 8.04 -8.95 1.24
CA PRO A 191 8.89 -8.02 1.96
C PRO A 191 8.42 -6.61 1.69
N LEU A 192 8.24 -5.82 2.72
CA LEU A 192 7.80 -4.45 2.66
C LEU A 192 6.32 -4.24 2.24
N PHE A 193 5.65 -5.12 1.51
CA PHE A 193 4.26 -4.99 1.06
C PHE A 193 3.23 -5.74 1.94
N GLY A 194 3.69 -6.63 2.82
CA GLY A 194 2.81 -7.38 3.71
C GLY A 194 2.09 -8.55 3.05
N PRO A 195 0.89 -8.93 3.56
CA PRO A 195 0.14 -10.08 3.07
C PRO A 195 -0.33 -9.88 1.63
N SER A 196 -0.27 -10.95 0.84
CA SER A 196 -0.64 -10.98 -0.58
C SER A 196 -1.01 -12.38 -1.01
N THR A 197 -1.48 -12.51 -2.25
CA THR A 197 -1.58 -13.78 -2.98
C THR A 197 -0.72 -13.71 -4.23
N LEU A 198 -0.47 -14.84 -4.90
CA LEU A 198 0.26 -14.82 -6.17
C LEU A 198 -0.41 -13.93 -7.22
N ARG A 199 -1.75 -13.98 -7.33
CA ARG A 199 -2.52 -13.11 -8.22
C ARG A 199 -2.27 -11.63 -7.90
N ASP A 200 -2.41 -11.27 -6.62
CA ASP A 200 -2.31 -9.88 -6.18
C ASP A 200 -0.87 -9.36 -6.28
N ALA A 201 0.13 -10.22 -6.04
CA ALA A 201 1.53 -9.89 -6.21
C ALA A 201 1.90 -9.59 -7.68
N VAL A 202 1.28 -10.30 -8.65
CA VAL A 202 1.45 -10.03 -10.08
C VAL A 202 0.74 -8.74 -10.49
N ALA A 203 -0.39 -8.40 -9.87
CA ALA A 203 -1.13 -7.17 -10.12
C ALA A 203 -0.44 -5.91 -9.54
N LEU A 204 0.29 -6.08 -8.43
CA LEU A 204 0.88 -5.01 -7.64
C LEU A 204 1.71 -3.98 -8.43
N PRO A 205 2.56 -4.33 -9.41
CA PRO A 205 3.30 -3.32 -10.19
C PRO A 205 2.39 -2.34 -10.93
N LEU A 206 1.21 -2.77 -11.38
CA LEU A 206 0.25 -1.90 -12.06
C LEU A 206 -0.46 -0.98 -11.06
N ASP A 207 -0.86 -1.51 -9.92
CA ASP A 207 -1.44 -0.71 -8.83
C ASP A 207 -0.47 0.36 -8.34
N ILE A 208 0.82 0.02 -8.21
CA ILE A 208 1.88 0.97 -7.87
C ILE A 208 2.01 2.07 -8.92
N ALA A 209 2.01 1.71 -10.21
CA ALA A 209 2.14 2.69 -11.30
C ALA A 209 0.97 3.68 -11.34
N ALA A 210 -0.20 3.29 -10.82
CA ALA A 210 -1.38 4.14 -10.71
C ALA A 210 -1.38 5.07 -9.48
N THR A 211 -0.41 4.95 -8.56
CA THR A 211 -0.33 5.86 -7.40
C THR A 211 0.01 7.29 -7.81
N PRO A 212 -0.41 8.32 -7.03
CA PRO A 212 -0.11 9.73 -7.33
C PRO A 212 1.38 9.98 -7.54
N SER A 213 2.21 9.33 -6.74
CA SER A 213 3.67 9.47 -6.81
C SER A 213 4.26 9.10 -8.17
N TYR A 214 3.62 8.17 -8.88
CA TYR A 214 4.05 7.74 -10.22
C TYR A 214 3.23 8.40 -11.34
N ALA A 215 1.93 8.63 -11.11
CA ALA A 215 1.03 9.16 -12.14
C ALA A 215 1.28 10.64 -12.45
N ILE A 216 1.57 11.47 -11.44
CA ILE A 216 1.72 12.93 -11.59
C ILE A 216 3.04 13.47 -11.07
N GLY A 217 3.80 12.68 -10.32
CA GLY A 217 5.04 13.13 -9.69
C GLY A 217 6.20 13.25 -10.70
N GLU A 218 6.82 14.42 -10.77
CA GLU A 218 8.17 14.50 -11.35
C GLU A 218 9.10 13.56 -10.58
N ALA A 219 10.07 12.99 -11.29
CA ALA A 219 11.00 12.01 -10.71
C ALA A 219 11.73 12.50 -9.45
N ALA A 220 11.89 13.82 -9.30
CA ALA A 220 12.52 14.46 -8.15
C ALA A 220 11.65 14.41 -6.88
N PHE A 221 10.32 14.50 -7.02
CA PHE A 221 9.37 14.56 -5.88
C PHE A 221 8.78 13.20 -5.50
N ARG A 222 8.89 12.20 -6.38
CA ARG A 222 8.38 10.84 -6.11
C ARG A 222 8.80 10.26 -4.75
N PRO A 223 10.06 10.35 -4.31
CA PRO A 223 10.45 9.79 -3.02
C PRO A 223 9.73 10.45 -1.84
N VAL A 224 9.57 11.78 -1.89
CA VAL A 224 8.92 12.53 -0.80
C VAL A 224 7.45 12.21 -0.70
N THR A 225 6.72 12.22 -1.83
CA THR A 225 5.29 11.91 -1.87
C THR A 225 5.02 10.47 -1.47
N THR A 226 5.88 9.54 -1.89
CA THR A 226 5.77 8.14 -1.49
C THR A 226 5.99 7.97 0.01
N VAL A 227 7.07 8.55 0.59
CA VAL A 227 7.31 8.47 2.03
C VAL A 227 6.15 9.09 2.82
N LEU A 228 5.63 10.24 2.37
CA LEU A 228 4.48 10.88 3.02
C LEU A 228 3.24 9.98 3.00
N GLN A 229 2.91 9.38 1.86
CA GLN A 229 1.78 8.45 1.73
C GLN A 229 1.91 7.25 2.67
N ILE A 230 3.13 6.73 2.83
CA ILE A 230 3.42 5.61 3.73
C ILE A 230 3.18 5.98 5.18
N VAL A 231 3.80 7.08 5.58
CA VAL A 231 3.71 7.56 6.96
C VAL A 231 2.26 7.90 7.30
N ASP A 232 1.54 8.56 6.39
CA ASP A 232 0.10 8.84 6.56
C ASP A 232 -0.71 7.56 6.71
N THR A 233 -0.55 6.60 5.79
CA THR A 233 -1.25 5.32 5.85
C THR A 233 -0.92 4.57 7.15
N ARG A 234 0.35 4.52 7.56
CA ARG A 234 0.76 3.87 8.81
C ARG A 234 0.20 4.58 10.05
N ALA A 235 0.09 5.91 10.00
CA ALA A 235 -0.49 6.71 11.08
C ALA A 235 -1.97 6.38 11.33
N GLN A 236 -2.75 6.10 10.28
CA GLN A 236 -4.15 5.67 10.39
C GLN A 236 -4.29 4.32 11.14
N LEU A 237 -3.23 3.52 11.20
CA LEU A 237 -3.24 2.17 11.75
C LEU A 237 -2.63 2.05 13.15
N LEU A 238 -2.22 3.15 13.77
CA LEU A 238 -1.59 3.08 15.10
C LEU A 238 -2.50 2.44 16.16
N GLY A 239 -3.81 2.71 16.09
CA GLY A 239 -4.79 2.09 17.01
C GLY A 239 -5.04 0.60 16.75
N ALA A 240 -5.07 0.19 15.49
CA ALA A 240 -5.33 -1.20 15.12
C ALA A 240 -4.23 -2.17 15.57
N ASN A 241 -2.98 -1.74 15.57
CA ASN A 241 -1.86 -2.57 16.06
C ASN A 241 -1.99 -2.91 17.55
N GLN A 242 -2.45 -1.97 18.37
CA GLN A 242 -2.64 -2.20 19.82
C GLN A 242 -3.72 -3.27 20.06
N LEU A 243 -4.77 -3.22 19.24
CA LEU A 243 -5.84 -4.24 19.29
C LEU A 243 -5.29 -5.62 18.88
N LEU A 244 -4.57 -5.70 17.78
CA LEU A 244 -3.94 -6.95 17.30
C LEU A 244 -3.03 -7.58 18.36
N ASP A 245 -2.24 -6.75 19.05
CA ASP A 245 -1.35 -7.20 20.12
C ASP A 245 -2.09 -7.81 21.32
N THR A 246 -3.33 -7.41 21.52
CA THR A 246 -4.16 -7.85 22.64
C THR A 246 -4.92 -9.15 22.34
N ILE A 247 -5.39 -9.34 21.09
CA ILE A 247 -6.32 -10.43 20.75
C ILE A 247 -5.67 -11.62 20.05
N ALA A 248 -4.55 -11.43 19.33
CA ALA A 248 -3.96 -12.48 18.52
C ALA A 248 -2.92 -13.32 19.28
N LEU A 249 -3.19 -14.63 19.45
CA LEU A 249 -2.21 -15.61 19.96
C LEU A 249 -1.06 -15.82 18.95
N ASP A 250 -1.40 -15.98 17.67
CA ASP A 250 -0.45 -16.04 16.56
C ASP A 250 -0.79 -14.93 15.56
N LYS A 251 -0.04 -13.84 15.64
CA LYS A 251 -0.23 -12.66 14.78
C LYS A 251 -0.11 -12.97 13.28
N TYR A 252 0.79 -13.87 12.92
CA TYR A 252 0.97 -14.25 11.52
C TYR A 252 -0.28 -14.90 10.95
N SER A 253 -0.77 -15.95 11.61
CA SER A 253 -1.97 -16.66 11.17
C SER A 253 -3.18 -15.73 11.16
N PHE A 254 -3.35 -14.92 12.19
CA PHE A 254 -4.43 -13.94 12.25
C PHE A 254 -4.41 -12.95 11.08
N VAL A 255 -3.26 -12.35 10.79
CA VAL A 255 -3.12 -11.38 9.67
C VAL A 255 -3.33 -12.06 8.33
N ARG A 256 -2.81 -13.28 8.14
CA ARG A 256 -3.04 -14.08 6.93
C ARG A 256 -4.53 -14.32 6.70
N ASP A 257 -5.21 -14.83 7.71
CA ASP A 257 -6.61 -15.28 7.58
C ASP A 257 -7.56 -14.08 7.43
N ALA A 258 -7.32 -12.99 8.18
CA ALA A 258 -8.04 -11.73 8.02
C ALA A 258 -7.86 -11.15 6.61
N PHE A 259 -6.62 -11.13 6.08
CA PHE A 259 -6.36 -10.68 4.72
C PHE A 259 -7.09 -11.51 3.68
N LEU A 260 -7.02 -12.84 3.78
CA LEU A 260 -7.64 -13.74 2.82
C LEU A 260 -9.17 -13.62 2.83
N THR A 261 -9.77 -13.54 4.01
CA THR A 261 -11.23 -13.36 4.17
C THR A 261 -11.68 -12.03 3.58
N ARG A 262 -11.01 -10.93 3.95
CA ARG A 262 -11.31 -9.62 3.38
C ARG A 262 -11.13 -9.61 1.86
N ARG A 263 -10.06 -10.20 1.36
CA ARG A 263 -9.76 -10.24 -0.07
C ARG A 263 -10.81 -10.99 -0.87
N LEU A 264 -11.31 -12.09 -0.31
CA LEU A 264 -12.43 -12.81 -0.90
C LEU A 264 -13.68 -11.93 -0.96
N ASN A 265 -14.04 -11.30 0.15
CA ASN A 265 -15.20 -10.41 0.22
C ASN A 265 -15.10 -9.26 -0.79
N LEU A 266 -13.93 -8.65 -0.94
CA LEU A 266 -13.71 -7.56 -1.90
C LEU A 266 -13.90 -8.03 -3.35
N VAL A 267 -13.38 -9.18 -3.74
CA VAL A 267 -13.54 -9.71 -5.11
C VAL A 267 -15.01 -10.00 -5.43
N TRP A 268 -15.79 -10.40 -4.44
CA TRP A 268 -17.20 -10.78 -4.59
C TRP A 268 -18.19 -9.70 -4.09
N ASP A 269 -17.71 -8.49 -3.85
CA ASP A 269 -18.55 -7.36 -3.39
C ASP A 269 -19.40 -7.68 -2.14
N GLY A 270 -18.83 -8.42 -1.19
CA GLY A 270 -19.52 -8.84 0.02
C GLY A 270 -20.40 -10.09 -0.09
N ASN A 271 -20.49 -10.69 -1.30
CA ASN A 271 -21.28 -11.89 -1.54
C ASN A 271 -20.39 -13.06 -2.04
N PRO A 272 -19.42 -13.53 -1.24
CA PRO A 272 -18.58 -14.65 -1.65
C PRO A 272 -19.41 -15.92 -1.83
N PRO A 273 -19.07 -16.81 -2.77
CA PRO A 273 -19.74 -18.09 -2.96
C PRO A 273 -19.59 -18.93 -1.69
N GLU A 274 -20.66 -19.66 -1.33
CA GLU A 274 -20.59 -20.62 -0.24
C GLU A 274 -19.52 -21.69 -0.55
N PRO A 275 -18.69 -22.05 0.45
CA PRO A 275 -17.72 -23.11 0.26
C PRO A 275 -18.44 -24.43 -0.06
N PRO A 276 -17.84 -25.27 -0.92
CA PRO A 276 -18.41 -26.58 -1.22
C PRO A 276 -18.69 -27.36 0.09
N ALA A 277 -19.87 -27.93 0.22
CA ALA A 277 -20.32 -28.65 1.44
C ALA A 277 -19.36 -29.77 1.89
N GLU A 278 -18.46 -30.20 1.02
CA GLU A 278 -17.43 -31.21 1.28
C GLU A 278 -16.24 -30.67 2.08
N ALA A 279 -15.92 -29.38 1.93
CA ALA A 279 -14.85 -28.71 2.70
C ALA A 279 -15.22 -28.47 4.17
N ALA A 280 -16.51 -28.39 4.48
CA ALA A 280 -17.03 -28.20 5.84
C ALA A 280 -16.95 -29.48 6.70
N LYS A 281 -16.64 -30.64 6.13
CA LYS A 281 -16.66 -31.94 6.82
C LYS A 281 -15.29 -32.45 7.25
N THR A 282 -14.21 -31.76 6.95
CA THR A 282 -12.86 -32.20 7.37
C THR A 282 -12.54 -31.52 8.69
N PRO A 283 -12.61 -32.22 9.87
CA PRO A 283 -12.10 -31.67 11.08
C PRO A 283 -10.58 -31.52 10.93
N THR A 284 -10.08 -30.34 11.16
CA THR A 284 -8.62 -30.09 11.27
C THR A 284 -8.08 -30.94 12.42
N PRO A 285 -6.97 -31.68 12.21
CA PRO A 285 -6.35 -32.49 13.24
C PRO A 285 -5.72 -31.65 14.36
#